data_10379308efa5986b1447b3f0c3f5d443
#
_entry.id   10379308efa5986b1447b3f0c3f5d443
#
_cell.length_a   1.000
_cell.length_b   1.000
_cell.length_c   1.000
_cell.angle_alpha   90.00
_cell.angle_beta   90.00
_cell.angle_gamma   90.00
#
_symmetry.space_group_name_H-M   'P 1'
#
loop_
_entity.id
_entity.type
_entity.pdbx_description
1 polymer ?
#
loop_
_entity_poly.entity_id
_entity_poly.type
_entity_poly.pdbx_seq_one_letter_code
_entity_poly.pdbx_strand_id
1 'polypeptide(L)'
;MELFENLALGFGVAFTAQNLLYALVGCLLGTLIGVLPGIGPVATIAMLLPATYGLPPVAALIMLAGIYYGAQYGGSTTAILVNLPGESSSVVTVIDGHQMARKGRAGPALAAAGLGSFFAGCVGTLWIAAFAPPLTEIALSFGPSEYFALMIVGLIGSVVLASGSLIKAMAMIVLGLLLGLVGTDVNSGVARFSFDIPELTDGISFTVIAMGVFGYGEIIHNLSTPEGERTVFTGKVHGLMPTKEDFKNMVPAVLRGTALGSCLGILPGGGALLSAFAAYTIEKKVKMKPGEVPFGQGNIRGVAGPESANNAGAQASFIPLLTLGIPPNAVMALMVGAMTIHNIQPGPQVMTSNPELFWGLIASMWIGNAMLIILNLPLIGMWIKLLAVPYRWLFPAIVLFCAIGVYSTNNNSFDIWMVALFGVIGYIFIKLGCEPAPLLLGFILGPMMEEYLRRALLISRGDWSVFVTRPISASLLAVAVTLLLIVLLPSIKKKREEAFVEE
;
A
#
# COMPACT_ATOMS: atom_id res chain seq x y z
N MET A 1 0.29 26.14 18.37
CA MET A 1 0.20 27.14 17.28
C MET A 1 0.82 26.57 16.00
N GLU A 2 2.03 26.06 16.09
CA GLU A 2 2.78 25.51 14.92
C GLU A 2 2.03 24.46 14.10
N LEU A 3 1.31 23.50 14.72
CA LEU A 3 0.52 22.50 13.99
C LEU A 3 -0.60 23.15 13.15
N PHE A 4 -1.29 24.16 13.67
CA PHE A 4 -2.37 24.83 12.95
C PHE A 4 -1.84 25.68 11.79
N GLU A 5 -0.68 26.31 11.95
CA GLU A 5 0.00 27.08 10.90
C GLU A 5 0.45 26.15 9.76
N ASN A 6 1.03 25.01 10.12
CA ASN A 6 1.44 23.97 9.19
C ASN A 6 0.25 23.34 8.44
N LEU A 7 -0.85 23.07 9.12
CA LEU A 7 -2.09 22.61 8.47
C LEU A 7 -2.68 23.68 7.55
N ALA A 8 -2.64 24.96 7.95
CA ALA A 8 -3.08 26.06 7.09
C ALA A 8 -2.24 26.16 5.81
N LEU A 9 -0.90 26.00 5.91
CA LEU A 9 0.00 25.88 4.77
C LEU A 9 -0.43 24.70 3.90
N GLY A 10 -0.61 23.50 4.49
CA GLY A 10 -0.99 22.29 3.78
C GLY A 10 -2.31 22.44 3.03
N PHE A 11 -3.34 23.00 3.66
CA PHE A 11 -4.62 23.28 3.01
C PHE A 11 -4.48 24.34 1.91
N GLY A 12 -3.67 25.38 2.10
CA GLY A 12 -3.38 26.37 1.07
C GLY A 12 -2.80 25.73 -0.21
N VAL A 13 -1.89 24.78 -0.04
CA VAL A 13 -1.30 24.01 -1.15
C VAL A 13 -2.33 23.03 -1.76
N ALA A 14 -3.04 22.27 -0.93
CA ALA A 14 -3.97 21.24 -1.39
C ALA A 14 -5.20 21.82 -2.10
N PHE A 15 -5.67 23.01 -1.74
CA PHE A 15 -6.79 23.70 -2.37
C PHE A 15 -6.44 24.45 -3.66
N THR A 16 -5.19 24.41 -4.14
CA THR A 16 -4.90 24.94 -5.47
C THR A 16 -5.67 24.15 -6.54
N ALA A 17 -6.14 24.84 -7.59
CA ALA A 17 -6.91 24.19 -8.65
C ALA A 17 -6.19 22.99 -9.27
N GLN A 18 -4.86 23.08 -9.42
CA GLN A 18 -4.03 22.01 -9.94
C GLN A 18 -4.03 20.79 -9.01
N ASN A 19 -3.78 20.97 -7.72
CA ASN A 19 -3.72 19.87 -6.75
C ASN A 19 -5.11 19.23 -6.52
N LEU A 20 -6.18 20.03 -6.54
CA LEU A 20 -7.55 19.53 -6.53
C LEU A 20 -7.87 18.66 -7.75
N LEU A 21 -7.43 19.09 -8.94
CA LEU A 21 -7.61 18.33 -10.17
C LEU A 21 -6.86 16.97 -10.07
N TYR A 22 -5.61 16.96 -9.65
CA TYR A 22 -4.84 15.72 -9.53
C TYR A 22 -5.33 14.83 -8.39
N ALA A 23 -5.81 15.40 -7.28
CA ALA A 23 -6.52 14.63 -6.24
C ALA A 23 -7.76 13.92 -6.81
N LEU A 24 -8.57 14.66 -7.58
CA LEU A 24 -9.76 14.09 -8.22
C LEU A 24 -9.41 13.01 -9.25
N VAL A 25 -8.42 13.25 -10.09
CA VAL A 25 -7.93 12.26 -11.06
C VAL A 25 -7.42 11.01 -10.34
N GLY A 26 -6.62 11.19 -9.28
CA GLY A 26 -6.13 10.08 -8.46
C GLY A 26 -7.27 9.27 -7.82
N CYS A 27 -8.23 9.94 -7.19
CA CYS A 27 -9.39 9.28 -6.59
C CYS A 27 -10.26 8.54 -7.62
N LEU A 28 -10.49 9.15 -8.80
CA LEU A 28 -11.23 8.51 -9.90
C LEU A 28 -10.51 7.26 -10.42
N LEU A 29 -9.22 7.38 -10.75
CA LEU A 29 -8.43 6.26 -11.24
C LEU A 29 -8.31 5.16 -10.19
N GLY A 30 -8.08 5.53 -8.93
CA GLY A 30 -8.04 4.57 -7.84
C GLY A 30 -9.35 3.81 -7.68
N THR A 31 -10.49 4.52 -7.64
CA THR A 31 -11.81 3.90 -7.56
C THR A 31 -12.08 3.01 -8.78
N LEU A 32 -11.78 3.49 -9.99
CA LEU A 32 -11.91 2.75 -11.23
C LEU A 32 -11.22 1.40 -11.16
N ILE A 33 -9.94 1.41 -10.78
CA ILE A 33 -9.08 0.23 -10.72
C ILE A 33 -9.48 -0.68 -9.56
N GLY A 34 -9.84 -0.12 -8.41
CA GLY A 34 -10.35 -0.91 -7.28
C GLY A 34 -11.64 -1.64 -7.59
N VAL A 35 -12.50 -1.04 -8.44
CA VAL A 35 -13.73 -1.71 -8.93
C VAL A 35 -13.40 -2.80 -9.96
N LEU A 36 -12.30 -2.71 -10.68
CA LEU A 36 -11.90 -3.74 -11.65
C LEU A 36 -11.12 -4.87 -10.94
N PRO A 37 -11.70 -6.06 -10.76
CA PRO A 37 -11.02 -7.14 -10.03
C PRO A 37 -9.75 -7.57 -10.77
N GLY A 38 -8.68 -7.77 -10.02
CA GLY A 38 -7.40 -8.25 -10.52
C GLY A 38 -6.39 -7.16 -10.94
N ILE A 39 -6.70 -5.87 -10.70
CA ILE A 39 -5.73 -4.78 -10.87
C ILE A 39 -5.69 -4.01 -9.55
N GLY A 40 -4.78 -4.36 -8.66
CA GLY A 40 -4.67 -3.69 -7.36
C GLY A 40 -4.02 -2.30 -7.43
N PRO A 41 -4.00 -1.55 -6.32
CA PRO A 41 -3.39 -0.21 -6.25
C PRO A 41 -1.89 -0.23 -6.56
N VAL A 42 -1.18 -1.30 -6.20
CA VAL A 42 0.25 -1.45 -6.46
C VAL A 42 0.52 -1.44 -7.97
N ALA A 43 -0.17 -2.31 -8.73
CA ALA A 43 -0.02 -2.37 -10.18
C ALA A 43 -0.38 -1.03 -10.83
N THR A 44 -1.46 -0.40 -10.39
CA THR A 44 -1.91 0.89 -10.93
C THR A 44 -0.91 2.01 -10.70
N ILE A 45 -0.42 2.16 -9.46
CA ILE A 45 0.58 3.17 -9.14
C ILE A 45 1.86 2.90 -9.93
N ALA A 46 2.32 1.63 -9.99
CA ALA A 46 3.49 1.26 -10.78
C ALA A 46 3.34 1.66 -12.25
N MET A 47 2.20 1.38 -12.86
CA MET A 47 1.91 1.71 -14.26
C MET A 47 1.82 3.22 -14.52
N LEU A 48 1.33 4.00 -13.57
CA LEU A 48 1.17 5.45 -13.70
C LEU A 48 2.39 6.25 -13.20
N LEU A 49 3.34 5.58 -12.54
CA LEU A 49 4.53 6.23 -12.01
C LEU A 49 5.30 7.07 -13.05
N PRO A 50 5.55 6.59 -14.28
CA PRO A 50 6.20 7.38 -15.32
C PRO A 50 5.41 8.63 -15.72
N ALA A 51 4.07 8.55 -15.72
CA ALA A 51 3.22 9.68 -16.06
C ALA A 51 3.34 10.82 -15.04
N THR A 52 3.80 10.54 -13.83
CA THR A 52 4.03 11.56 -12.79
C THR A 52 5.28 12.38 -13.02
N TYR A 53 6.23 11.93 -13.85
CA TYR A 53 7.51 12.60 -14.08
C TYR A 53 7.37 14.05 -14.55
N GLY A 54 6.39 14.32 -15.42
CA GLY A 54 6.10 15.66 -15.93
C GLY A 54 5.25 16.54 -15.01
N LEU A 55 4.88 16.07 -13.81
CA LEU A 55 4.04 16.80 -12.87
C LEU A 55 4.86 17.47 -11.78
N PRO A 56 4.37 18.58 -11.19
CA PRO A 56 4.94 19.10 -9.96
C PRO A 56 4.95 18.02 -8.85
N PRO A 57 6.01 17.92 -8.04
CA PRO A 57 6.16 16.83 -7.07
C PRO A 57 4.97 16.67 -6.12
N VAL A 58 4.42 17.77 -5.62
CA VAL A 58 3.25 17.76 -4.72
C VAL A 58 2.03 17.18 -5.43
N ALA A 59 1.76 17.62 -6.66
CA ALA A 59 0.62 17.14 -7.45
C ALA A 59 0.75 15.65 -7.80
N ALA A 60 1.97 15.20 -8.12
CA ALA A 60 2.27 13.80 -8.38
C ALA A 60 1.96 12.91 -7.18
N LEU A 61 2.46 13.28 -5.99
CA LEU A 61 2.23 12.50 -4.77
C LEU A 61 0.77 12.54 -4.32
N ILE A 62 0.09 13.68 -4.45
CA ILE A 62 -1.35 13.80 -4.19
C ILE A 62 -2.15 12.85 -5.10
N MET A 63 -1.83 12.81 -6.39
CA MET A 63 -2.50 11.91 -7.34
C MET A 63 -2.27 10.45 -6.98
N LEU A 64 -1.02 10.04 -6.72
CA LEU A 64 -0.69 8.66 -6.37
C LEU A 64 -1.32 8.23 -5.05
N ALA A 65 -1.33 9.10 -4.05
CA ALA A 65 -2.02 8.87 -2.79
C ALA A 65 -3.54 8.70 -3.03
N GLY A 66 -4.14 9.55 -3.86
CA GLY A 66 -5.54 9.44 -4.29
C GLY A 66 -5.85 8.10 -4.95
N ILE A 67 -4.94 7.55 -5.76
CA ILE A 67 -5.07 6.21 -6.35
C ILE A 67 -5.08 5.16 -5.24
N TYR A 68 -4.20 5.26 -4.26
CA TYR A 68 -4.10 4.29 -3.18
C TYR A 68 -5.41 4.17 -2.38
N TYR A 69 -5.86 5.25 -1.78
CA TYR A 69 -7.11 5.16 -1.01
C TYR A 69 -8.36 5.07 -1.89
N GLY A 70 -8.32 5.54 -3.13
CA GLY A 70 -9.39 5.30 -4.10
C GLY A 70 -9.59 3.82 -4.42
N ALA A 71 -8.49 3.07 -4.54
CA ALA A 71 -8.54 1.63 -4.76
C ALA A 71 -9.12 0.87 -3.55
N GLN A 72 -8.90 1.34 -2.32
CA GLN A 72 -9.53 0.78 -1.12
C GLN A 72 -11.07 0.86 -1.21
N TYR A 73 -11.61 2.05 -1.55
CA TYR A 73 -13.06 2.24 -1.72
C TYR A 73 -13.63 1.42 -2.89
N GLY A 74 -12.95 1.42 -4.04
CA GLY A 74 -13.37 0.65 -5.20
C GLY A 74 -13.35 -0.86 -4.95
N GLY A 75 -12.31 -1.34 -4.26
CA GLY A 75 -12.13 -2.73 -3.88
C GLY A 75 -13.26 -3.27 -3.01
N SER A 76 -13.74 -2.49 -2.06
CA SER A 76 -14.90 -2.81 -1.22
C SER A 76 -16.16 -2.97 -2.04
N THR A 77 -16.35 -2.13 -3.05
CA THR A 77 -17.50 -2.22 -3.95
C THR A 77 -17.54 -3.57 -4.68
N THR A 78 -16.42 -3.99 -5.22
CA THR A 78 -16.29 -5.27 -5.92
C THR A 78 -16.43 -6.46 -4.98
N ALA A 79 -15.81 -6.40 -3.80
CA ALA A 79 -15.94 -7.40 -2.76
C ALA A 79 -17.41 -7.65 -2.38
N ILE A 80 -18.17 -6.60 -2.18
CA ILE A 80 -19.60 -6.67 -1.80
C ILE A 80 -20.46 -7.16 -2.96
N LEU A 81 -20.28 -6.62 -4.17
CA LEU A 81 -21.21 -6.87 -5.28
C LEU A 81 -20.91 -8.12 -6.08
N VAL A 82 -19.62 -8.49 -6.23
CA VAL A 82 -19.18 -9.52 -7.19
C VAL A 82 -18.59 -10.76 -6.51
N ASN A 83 -18.42 -10.72 -5.19
CA ASN A 83 -17.76 -11.81 -4.43
C ASN A 83 -16.27 -12.00 -4.81
N LEU A 84 -15.65 -10.94 -5.32
CA LEU A 84 -14.22 -10.92 -5.65
C LEU A 84 -13.59 -9.70 -4.99
N PRO A 85 -12.49 -9.85 -4.28
CA PRO A 85 -11.80 -8.69 -3.72
C PRO A 85 -11.24 -7.83 -4.87
N GLY A 86 -11.50 -6.54 -4.85
CA GLY A 86 -10.89 -5.60 -5.81
C GLY A 86 -9.42 -5.32 -5.48
N GLU A 87 -9.07 -5.49 -4.20
CA GLU A 87 -7.70 -5.42 -3.72
C GLU A 87 -7.54 -6.32 -2.47
N SER A 88 -6.31 -6.62 -2.06
CA SER A 88 -6.02 -7.63 -1.05
C SER A 88 -6.66 -7.37 0.32
N SER A 89 -6.78 -6.11 0.75
CA SER A 89 -7.36 -5.80 2.07
C SER A 89 -8.89 -5.94 2.10
N SER A 90 -9.55 -5.96 0.94
CA SER A 90 -11.00 -6.14 0.83
C SER A 90 -11.46 -7.61 0.83
N VAL A 91 -10.53 -8.57 0.87
CA VAL A 91 -10.84 -10.03 0.94
C VAL A 91 -11.77 -10.33 2.11
N VAL A 92 -11.50 -9.76 3.28
CA VAL A 92 -12.31 -9.99 4.49
C VAL A 92 -13.73 -9.43 4.35
N THR A 93 -13.88 -8.34 3.61
CA THR A 93 -15.17 -7.70 3.36
C THR A 93 -16.10 -8.58 2.50
N VAL A 94 -15.53 -9.46 1.66
CA VAL A 94 -16.28 -10.44 0.87
C VAL A 94 -17.14 -11.33 1.77
N ILE A 95 -16.63 -11.76 2.93
CA ILE A 95 -17.25 -12.76 3.79
C ILE A 95 -18.67 -12.36 4.21
N ASP A 96 -18.84 -11.16 4.72
CA ASP A 96 -20.14 -10.67 5.17
C ASP A 96 -20.79 -9.72 4.17
N GLY A 97 -20.00 -8.90 3.48
CA GLY A 97 -20.50 -7.89 2.54
C GLY A 97 -21.25 -8.50 1.36
N HIS A 98 -20.71 -9.56 0.76
CA HIS A 98 -21.39 -10.27 -0.32
C HIS A 98 -22.66 -10.98 0.16
N GLN A 99 -22.65 -11.56 1.35
CA GLN A 99 -23.85 -12.16 1.93
C GLN A 99 -24.96 -11.13 2.18
N MET A 100 -24.60 -9.91 2.60
CA MET A 100 -25.56 -8.80 2.67
C MET A 100 -26.15 -8.47 1.29
N ALA A 101 -25.31 -8.38 0.25
CA ALA A 101 -25.74 -8.10 -1.11
C ALA A 101 -26.70 -9.17 -1.64
N ARG A 102 -26.39 -10.46 -1.45
CA ARG A 102 -27.28 -11.58 -1.81
C ARG A 102 -28.63 -11.55 -1.10
N LYS A 103 -28.69 -10.99 0.12
CA LYS A 103 -29.93 -10.80 0.88
C LYS A 103 -30.67 -9.49 0.55
N GLY A 104 -30.30 -8.82 -0.54
CA GLY A 104 -30.90 -7.55 -0.97
C GLY A 104 -30.45 -6.33 -0.16
N ARG A 105 -29.41 -6.45 0.66
CA ARG A 105 -28.87 -5.40 1.53
C ARG A 105 -27.52 -4.84 1.02
N ALA A 106 -27.32 -4.84 -0.31
CA ALA A 106 -26.13 -4.28 -0.93
C ALA A 106 -25.92 -2.80 -0.59
N GLY A 107 -26.99 -2.01 -0.60
CA GLY A 107 -26.94 -0.57 -0.27
C GLY A 107 -26.39 -0.31 1.14
N PRO A 108 -26.97 -0.89 2.21
CA PRO A 108 -26.43 -0.77 3.56
C PRO A 108 -24.99 -1.28 3.73
N ALA A 109 -24.58 -2.34 3.03
CA ALA A 109 -23.21 -2.84 3.05
C ALA A 109 -22.23 -1.83 2.45
N LEU A 110 -22.53 -1.29 1.25
CA LEU A 110 -21.74 -0.26 0.58
C LEU A 110 -21.65 1.02 1.40
N ALA A 111 -22.76 1.44 2.01
CA ALA A 111 -22.74 2.62 2.87
C ALA A 111 -21.95 2.40 4.16
N ALA A 112 -22.03 1.20 4.78
CA ALA A 112 -21.22 0.87 5.94
C ALA A 112 -19.72 0.87 5.62
N ALA A 113 -19.33 0.30 4.47
CA ALA A 113 -17.97 0.37 3.96
C ALA A 113 -17.53 1.81 3.72
N GLY A 114 -18.26 2.58 2.90
CA GLY A 114 -17.90 3.95 2.52
C GLY A 114 -17.86 4.92 3.71
N LEU A 115 -18.87 4.91 4.58
CA LEU A 115 -18.92 5.80 5.75
C LEU A 115 -17.86 5.42 6.79
N GLY A 116 -17.64 4.12 7.01
CA GLY A 116 -16.60 3.61 7.89
C GLY A 116 -15.19 4.00 7.39
N SER A 117 -14.94 3.82 6.10
CA SER A 117 -13.69 4.20 5.43
C SER A 117 -13.44 5.70 5.48
N PHE A 118 -14.47 6.52 5.24
CA PHE A 118 -14.36 7.97 5.34
C PHE A 118 -13.98 8.43 6.75
N PHE A 119 -14.68 7.95 7.77
CA PHE A 119 -14.35 8.26 9.16
C PHE A 119 -12.91 7.83 9.49
N ALA A 120 -12.56 6.60 9.15
CA ALA A 120 -11.26 6.03 9.44
C ALA A 120 -10.13 6.73 8.68
N GLY A 121 -10.34 7.10 7.43
CA GLY A 121 -9.40 7.88 6.63
C GLY A 121 -9.15 9.26 7.23
N CYS A 122 -10.21 9.96 7.65
CA CYS A 122 -10.10 11.27 8.30
C CYS A 122 -9.34 11.19 9.64
N VAL A 123 -9.66 10.20 10.46
CA VAL A 123 -8.96 9.98 11.75
C VAL A 123 -7.51 9.55 11.51
N GLY A 124 -7.25 8.63 10.56
CA GLY A 124 -5.90 8.22 10.18
C GLY A 124 -5.04 9.41 9.73
N THR A 125 -5.60 10.33 8.93
CA THR A 125 -4.93 11.56 8.53
C THR A 125 -4.64 12.47 9.72
N LEU A 126 -5.56 12.57 10.68
CA LEU A 126 -5.32 13.30 11.93
C LEU A 126 -4.16 12.69 12.73
N TRP A 127 -4.07 11.35 12.76
CA TRP A 127 -2.92 10.66 13.38
C TRP A 127 -1.61 11.02 12.70
N ILE A 128 -1.57 11.05 11.36
CA ILE A 128 -0.36 11.49 10.63
C ILE A 128 0.01 12.91 11.05
N ALA A 129 -0.93 13.84 10.99
CA ALA A 129 -0.67 15.25 11.32
C ALA A 129 -0.18 15.45 12.76
N ALA A 130 -0.70 14.67 13.72
CA ALA A 130 -0.36 14.79 15.13
C ALA A 130 0.97 14.09 15.51
N PHE A 131 1.25 12.92 14.89
CA PHE A 131 2.38 12.08 15.29
C PHE A 131 3.60 12.21 14.38
N ALA A 132 3.43 12.67 13.13
CA ALA A 132 4.58 12.82 12.24
C ALA A 132 5.62 13.84 12.76
N PRO A 133 5.27 15.03 13.28
CA PRO A 133 6.27 15.95 13.80
C PRO A 133 7.12 15.37 14.94
N PRO A 134 6.57 14.84 16.04
CA PRO A 134 7.39 14.28 17.12
C PRO A 134 8.19 13.04 16.67
N LEU A 135 7.66 12.23 15.76
CA LEU A 135 8.42 11.10 15.20
C LEU A 135 9.58 11.59 14.32
N THR A 136 9.38 12.68 13.58
CA THR A 136 10.45 13.31 12.79
C THR A 136 11.58 13.82 13.69
N GLU A 137 11.26 14.46 14.81
CA GLU A 137 12.28 14.90 15.79
C GLU A 137 13.09 13.71 16.34
N ILE A 138 12.43 12.61 16.66
CA ILE A 138 13.10 11.38 17.09
C ILE A 138 13.99 10.84 15.95
N ALA A 139 13.47 10.81 14.73
CA ALA A 139 14.20 10.32 13.55
C ALA A 139 15.43 11.14 13.21
N LEU A 140 15.42 12.45 13.47
CA LEU A 140 16.60 13.33 13.30
C LEU A 140 17.75 13.00 14.27
N SER A 141 17.46 12.29 15.36
CA SER A 141 18.50 11.79 16.29
C SER A 141 19.19 10.51 15.81
N PHE A 142 18.68 9.87 14.74
CA PHE A 142 19.23 8.64 14.20
C PHE A 142 20.51 8.92 13.42
N GLY A 143 21.54 8.15 13.71
CA GLY A 143 22.75 8.08 12.90
C GLY A 143 22.71 6.89 11.93
N PRO A 144 23.81 6.66 11.19
CA PRO A 144 23.88 5.57 10.21
C PRO A 144 23.61 4.17 10.79
N SER A 145 24.07 3.90 12.01
CA SER A 145 23.83 2.60 12.68
C SER A 145 22.35 2.38 13.01
N GLU A 146 21.64 3.43 13.40
CA GLU A 146 20.21 3.39 13.71
C GLU A 146 19.38 3.16 12.44
N TYR A 147 19.71 3.88 11.35
CA TYR A 147 19.06 3.67 10.05
C TYR A 147 19.29 2.27 9.50
N PHE A 148 20.52 1.75 9.59
CA PHE A 148 20.81 0.36 9.20
C PHE A 148 19.95 -0.63 10.00
N ALA A 149 19.91 -0.50 11.33
CA ALA A 149 19.12 -1.37 12.19
C ALA A 149 17.61 -1.27 11.88
N LEU A 150 17.12 -0.06 11.62
CA LEU A 150 15.72 0.19 11.26
C LEU A 150 15.34 -0.46 9.93
N MET A 151 16.24 -0.44 8.93
CA MET A 151 16.01 -1.13 7.65
C MET A 151 15.95 -2.64 7.81
N ILE A 152 16.79 -3.22 8.71
CA ILE A 152 16.69 -4.65 9.07
C ILE A 152 15.32 -4.95 9.69
N VAL A 153 14.83 -4.10 10.62
CA VAL A 153 13.48 -4.25 11.20
C VAL A 153 12.42 -4.21 10.10
N GLY A 154 12.54 -3.27 9.15
CA GLY A 154 11.62 -3.14 8.01
C GLY A 154 11.58 -4.40 7.14
N LEU A 155 12.75 -4.93 6.76
CA LEU A 155 12.86 -6.14 5.95
C LEU A 155 12.32 -7.38 6.70
N ILE A 156 12.71 -7.57 7.96
CA ILE A 156 12.22 -8.69 8.78
C ILE A 156 10.71 -8.55 9.02
N GLY A 157 10.24 -7.34 9.31
CA GLY A 157 8.80 -7.06 9.47
C GLY A 157 8.01 -7.43 8.22
N SER A 158 8.52 -7.12 7.03
CA SER A 158 7.87 -7.49 5.76
C SER A 158 7.81 -9.00 5.55
N VAL A 159 8.86 -9.75 5.96
CA VAL A 159 8.85 -11.23 5.92
C VAL A 159 7.84 -11.81 6.90
N VAL A 160 7.80 -11.26 8.11
CA VAL A 160 6.92 -11.72 9.20
C VAL A 160 5.45 -11.60 8.81
N LEU A 161 5.10 -10.51 8.12
CA LEU A 161 3.73 -10.14 7.76
C LEU A 161 3.35 -10.52 6.33
N ALA A 162 4.32 -11.01 5.52
CA ALA A 162 4.03 -11.51 4.18
C ALA A 162 3.05 -12.70 4.22
N SER A 163 2.14 -12.76 3.29
CA SER A 163 1.25 -13.91 3.10
C SER A 163 2.02 -15.13 2.59
N GLY A 164 1.62 -16.32 2.98
CA GLY A 164 2.21 -17.57 2.49
C GLY A 164 3.52 -18.00 3.17
N SER A 165 4.44 -18.58 2.40
CA SER A 165 5.66 -19.21 2.92
C SER A 165 6.74 -18.20 3.32
N LEU A 166 7.20 -18.28 4.57
CA LEU A 166 8.30 -17.48 5.09
C LEU A 166 9.59 -17.61 4.24
N ILE A 167 9.89 -18.83 3.80
CA ILE A 167 11.10 -19.09 2.98
C ILE A 167 10.99 -18.37 1.63
N LYS A 168 9.79 -18.37 1.01
CA LYS A 168 9.57 -17.66 -0.25
C LYS A 168 9.71 -16.16 -0.05
N ALA A 169 9.13 -15.59 1.02
CA ALA A 169 9.27 -14.17 1.33
C ALA A 169 10.75 -13.76 1.57
N MET A 170 11.51 -14.58 2.30
CA MET A 170 12.95 -14.35 2.48
C MET A 170 13.71 -14.43 1.16
N ALA A 171 13.41 -15.42 0.30
CA ALA A 171 14.03 -15.53 -1.02
C ALA A 171 13.72 -14.31 -1.90
N MET A 172 12.50 -13.80 -1.85
CA MET A 172 12.09 -12.59 -2.58
C MET A 172 12.84 -11.35 -2.10
N ILE A 173 13.06 -11.19 -0.77
CA ILE A 173 13.89 -10.09 -0.23
C ILE A 173 15.33 -10.22 -0.73
N VAL A 174 15.92 -11.41 -0.60
CA VAL A 174 17.32 -11.61 -1.04
C VAL A 174 17.45 -11.31 -2.53
N LEU A 175 16.49 -11.75 -3.35
CA LEU A 175 16.49 -11.43 -4.77
C LEU A 175 16.35 -9.91 -5.00
N GLY A 176 15.49 -9.24 -4.25
CA GLY A 176 15.36 -7.78 -4.30
C GLY A 176 16.66 -7.07 -3.93
N LEU A 177 17.31 -7.49 -2.83
CA LEU A 177 18.62 -6.96 -2.43
C LEU A 177 19.66 -7.13 -3.56
N LEU A 178 19.73 -8.31 -4.18
CA LEU A 178 20.68 -8.58 -5.28
C LEU A 178 20.39 -7.72 -6.51
N LEU A 179 19.13 -7.54 -6.88
CA LEU A 179 18.74 -6.65 -7.98
C LEU A 179 19.07 -5.19 -7.68
N GLY A 180 18.93 -4.75 -6.42
CA GLY A 180 19.33 -3.41 -5.99
C GLY A 180 20.84 -3.14 -6.01
N LEU A 181 21.65 -4.20 -6.07
CA LEU A 181 23.11 -4.09 -6.17
C LEU A 181 23.61 -4.01 -7.63
N VAL A 182 22.74 -4.17 -8.63
CA VAL A 182 23.11 -4.02 -10.04
C VAL A 182 23.43 -2.56 -10.32
N GLY A 183 24.52 -2.29 -11.01
CA GLY A 183 24.94 -0.93 -11.37
C GLY A 183 26.28 -0.53 -10.77
N THR A 184 26.61 0.73 -10.90
CA THR A 184 27.90 1.26 -10.42
C THR A 184 27.87 1.47 -8.90
N ASP A 185 28.82 0.89 -8.20
CA ASP A 185 29.03 1.14 -6.77
C ASP A 185 29.45 2.60 -6.55
N VAL A 186 28.64 3.35 -5.82
CA VAL A 186 28.85 4.80 -5.57
C VAL A 186 30.19 5.07 -4.85
N ASN A 187 30.70 4.12 -4.05
CA ASN A 187 31.93 4.33 -3.27
C ASN A 187 33.20 3.96 -4.05
N SER A 188 33.16 2.89 -4.84
CA SER A 188 34.33 2.40 -5.59
C SER A 188 34.35 2.80 -7.06
N GLY A 189 33.20 3.24 -7.62
CA GLY A 189 33.04 3.52 -9.03
C GLY A 189 33.08 2.26 -9.93
N VAL A 190 33.08 1.06 -9.34
CA VAL A 190 33.12 -0.20 -10.08
C VAL A 190 31.71 -0.67 -10.41
N ALA A 191 31.44 -1.01 -11.69
CA ALA A 191 30.19 -1.60 -12.10
C ALA A 191 30.03 -3.02 -11.55
N ARG A 192 28.88 -3.30 -10.94
CA ARG A 192 28.51 -4.61 -10.36
C ARG A 192 27.37 -5.22 -11.16
N PHE A 193 27.46 -6.50 -11.49
CA PHE A 193 26.41 -7.28 -12.17
C PHE A 193 25.89 -6.62 -13.46
N SER A 194 26.71 -5.80 -14.13
CA SER A 194 26.33 -5.13 -15.39
C SER A 194 26.51 -6.04 -16.61
N PHE A 195 27.27 -7.13 -16.49
CA PHE A 195 27.53 -8.12 -17.57
C PHE A 195 27.99 -7.47 -18.87
N ASP A 196 28.75 -6.39 -18.80
CA ASP A 196 29.20 -5.56 -19.94
C ASP A 196 28.06 -4.94 -20.78
N ILE A 197 26.84 -4.86 -20.19
CA ILE A 197 25.70 -4.18 -20.79
C ILE A 197 25.72 -2.71 -20.29
N PRO A 198 25.93 -1.72 -21.18
CA PRO A 198 26.07 -0.32 -20.77
C PRO A 198 24.86 0.21 -20.02
N GLU A 199 23.65 -0.20 -20.41
CA GLU A 199 22.40 0.22 -19.82
C GLU A 199 22.23 -0.26 -18.36
N LEU A 200 22.93 -1.33 -17.97
CA LEU A 200 22.92 -1.83 -16.58
C LEU A 200 23.97 -1.15 -15.68
N THR A 201 24.87 -0.32 -16.24
CA THR A 201 25.87 0.41 -15.41
C THR A 201 25.22 1.44 -14.50
N ASP A 202 24.08 2.02 -14.91
CA ASP A 202 23.30 2.94 -14.09
C ASP A 202 22.30 2.22 -13.16
N GLY A 203 22.33 0.87 -13.17
CA GLY A 203 21.42 0.03 -12.40
C GLY A 203 20.10 -0.23 -13.12
N ILE A 204 19.24 -1.03 -12.48
CA ILE A 204 17.90 -1.29 -12.99
C ILE A 204 16.97 -0.22 -12.44
N SER A 205 16.22 0.44 -13.32
CA SER A 205 15.24 1.43 -12.89
C SER A 205 14.17 0.79 -11.99
N PHE A 206 13.89 1.43 -10.87
CA PHE A 206 12.79 1.04 -9.97
C PHE A 206 11.46 0.88 -10.71
N THR A 207 11.18 1.82 -11.63
CA THR A 207 9.95 1.84 -12.44
C THR A 207 9.83 0.58 -13.30
N VAL A 208 10.93 0.11 -13.87
CA VAL A 208 10.98 -1.09 -14.70
C VAL A 208 10.60 -2.34 -13.93
N ILE A 209 11.19 -2.52 -12.73
CA ILE A 209 10.86 -3.68 -11.87
C ILE A 209 9.40 -3.59 -11.40
N ALA A 210 8.99 -2.42 -10.91
CA ALA A 210 7.65 -2.22 -10.40
C ALA A 210 6.57 -2.47 -11.47
N MET A 211 6.72 -1.87 -12.66
CA MET A 211 5.77 -2.06 -13.75
C MET A 211 5.81 -3.47 -14.32
N GLY A 212 7.00 -4.07 -14.44
CA GLY A 212 7.13 -5.44 -14.92
C GLY A 212 6.45 -6.40 -13.97
N VAL A 213 6.91 -6.47 -12.73
CA VAL A 213 6.46 -7.49 -11.78
C VAL A 213 5.00 -7.31 -11.38
N PHE A 214 4.58 -6.08 -11.05
CA PHE A 214 3.21 -5.83 -10.59
C PHE A 214 2.24 -5.48 -11.72
N GLY A 215 2.68 -4.72 -12.73
CA GLY A 215 1.83 -4.34 -13.85
C GLY A 215 1.66 -5.46 -14.86
N TYR A 216 2.72 -5.80 -15.60
CA TYR A 216 2.67 -6.81 -16.66
C TYR A 216 2.46 -8.22 -16.10
N GLY A 217 3.07 -8.57 -14.96
CA GLY A 217 2.86 -9.85 -14.28
C GLY A 217 1.39 -10.11 -13.98
N GLU A 218 0.71 -9.12 -13.40
CA GLU A 218 -0.73 -9.15 -13.11
C GLU A 218 -1.58 -9.25 -14.39
N ILE A 219 -1.25 -8.47 -15.42
CA ILE A 219 -1.95 -8.53 -16.71
C ILE A 219 -1.87 -9.92 -17.31
N ILE A 220 -0.67 -10.53 -17.37
CA ILE A 220 -0.47 -11.88 -17.91
C ILE A 220 -1.24 -12.90 -17.07
N HIS A 221 -1.24 -12.76 -15.74
CA HIS A 221 -1.99 -13.63 -14.85
C HIS A 221 -3.49 -13.55 -15.12
N ASN A 222 -4.05 -12.35 -15.18
CA ASN A 222 -5.47 -12.13 -15.44
C ASN A 222 -5.91 -12.65 -16.82
N LEU A 223 -5.05 -12.55 -17.84
CA LEU A 223 -5.33 -13.13 -19.16
C LEU A 223 -5.28 -14.65 -19.17
N SER A 224 -4.51 -15.26 -18.27
CA SER A 224 -4.43 -16.73 -18.16
C SER A 224 -5.62 -17.35 -17.41
N THR A 225 -6.47 -16.52 -16.79
CA THR A 225 -7.64 -16.97 -16.00
C THR A 225 -8.90 -16.93 -16.88
N PRO A 226 -9.70 -18.02 -16.98
CA PRO A 226 -10.91 -18.05 -17.80
C PRO A 226 -11.96 -17.02 -17.32
N GLU A 227 -12.57 -16.29 -18.28
CA GLU A 227 -13.63 -15.29 -17.98
C GLU A 227 -14.95 -15.90 -17.44
N GLY A 228 -15.10 -17.23 -17.41
CA GLY A 228 -16.39 -17.93 -17.21
C GLY A 228 -16.98 -17.97 -15.81
N GLU A 229 -16.26 -17.50 -14.78
CA GLU A 229 -16.70 -17.64 -13.39
C GLU A 229 -17.17 -16.33 -12.72
N ARG A 230 -17.24 -15.23 -13.47
CA ARG A 230 -17.65 -13.93 -12.92
C ARG A 230 -19.17 -13.80 -12.86
N THR A 231 -19.77 -14.07 -11.71
CA THR A 231 -21.17 -13.71 -11.45
C THR A 231 -21.28 -12.21 -11.21
N VAL A 232 -21.62 -11.43 -12.24
CA VAL A 232 -21.83 -9.99 -12.11
C VAL A 232 -23.17 -9.74 -11.41
N PHE A 233 -23.16 -8.90 -10.37
CA PHE A 233 -24.38 -8.44 -9.72
C PHE A 233 -25.22 -7.62 -10.71
N THR A 234 -26.38 -8.15 -11.11
CA THR A 234 -27.29 -7.51 -12.06
C THR A 234 -28.44 -6.76 -11.38
N GLY A 235 -28.52 -6.84 -10.06
CA GLY A 235 -29.57 -6.21 -9.27
C GLY A 235 -29.38 -4.70 -9.14
N LYS A 236 -30.50 -3.96 -9.05
CA LYS A 236 -30.45 -2.54 -8.68
C LYS A 236 -30.12 -2.42 -7.19
N VAL A 237 -29.14 -1.59 -6.86
CA VAL A 237 -28.86 -1.24 -5.46
C VAL A 237 -29.95 -0.31 -4.96
N HIS A 238 -30.76 -0.79 -4.04
CA HIS A 238 -31.82 -0.02 -3.41
C HIS A 238 -31.46 0.31 -1.96
N GLY A 239 -31.86 1.50 -1.49
CA GLY A 239 -31.75 1.88 -0.08
C GLY A 239 -30.30 1.94 0.40
N LEU A 240 -29.52 2.92 -0.08
CA LEU A 240 -28.12 3.10 0.30
C LEU A 240 -27.92 3.32 1.81
N MET A 241 -28.86 3.99 2.49
CA MET A 241 -28.66 4.35 3.90
C MET A 241 -28.91 3.16 4.83
N PRO A 242 -27.98 2.88 5.76
CA PRO A 242 -28.17 1.94 6.84
C PRO A 242 -29.34 2.34 7.76
N THR A 243 -30.01 1.36 8.35
CA THR A 243 -31.04 1.59 9.36
C THR A 243 -30.45 2.13 10.66
N LYS A 244 -31.28 2.65 11.56
CA LYS A 244 -30.83 3.08 12.91
C LYS A 244 -30.18 1.94 13.69
N GLU A 245 -30.63 0.72 13.51
CA GLU A 245 -30.07 -0.47 14.14
C GLU A 245 -28.70 -0.80 13.53
N ASP A 246 -28.57 -0.71 12.20
CA ASP A 246 -27.29 -0.85 11.51
C ASP A 246 -26.26 0.16 12.04
N PHE A 247 -26.63 1.42 12.16
CA PHE A 247 -25.74 2.44 12.74
C PHE A 247 -25.33 2.12 14.18
N LYS A 248 -26.25 1.65 15.02
CA LYS A 248 -25.96 1.25 16.40
C LYS A 248 -24.98 0.08 16.49
N ASN A 249 -24.95 -0.77 15.47
CA ASN A 249 -24.05 -1.93 15.41
C ASN A 249 -22.73 -1.58 14.72
N MET A 250 -22.74 -0.81 13.63
CA MET A 250 -21.52 -0.50 12.87
C MET A 250 -20.63 0.54 13.57
N VAL A 251 -21.16 1.55 14.25
CA VAL A 251 -20.34 2.63 14.83
C VAL A 251 -19.27 2.11 15.81
N PRO A 252 -19.58 1.23 16.77
CA PRO A 252 -18.52 0.67 17.63
C PRO A 252 -17.47 -0.15 16.87
N ALA A 253 -17.88 -0.84 15.78
CA ALA A 253 -16.96 -1.59 14.93
C ALA A 253 -16.05 -0.66 14.13
N VAL A 254 -16.59 0.44 13.60
CA VAL A 254 -15.83 1.50 12.93
C VAL A 254 -14.77 2.09 13.87
N LEU A 255 -15.13 2.42 15.11
CA LEU A 255 -14.19 2.99 16.08
C LEU A 255 -13.05 2.01 16.42
N ARG A 256 -13.37 0.74 16.67
CA ARG A 256 -12.36 -0.30 16.94
C ARG A 256 -11.48 -0.55 15.72
N GLY A 257 -12.10 -0.67 14.52
CA GLY A 257 -11.37 -0.85 13.27
C GLY A 257 -10.42 0.31 12.99
N THR A 258 -10.88 1.55 13.16
CA THR A 258 -10.07 2.76 13.00
C THR A 258 -8.86 2.76 13.93
N ALA A 259 -9.07 2.47 15.22
CA ALA A 259 -7.98 2.42 16.19
C ALA A 259 -6.95 1.34 15.84
N LEU A 260 -7.43 0.13 15.48
CA LEU A 260 -6.56 -0.97 15.06
C LEU A 260 -5.78 -0.63 13.80
N GLY A 261 -6.45 -0.09 12.78
CA GLY A 261 -5.84 0.29 11.52
C GLY A 261 -4.76 1.35 11.72
N SER A 262 -5.05 2.38 12.52
CA SER A 262 -4.09 3.43 12.85
C SER A 262 -2.83 2.91 13.53
N CYS A 263 -2.95 1.89 14.39
CA CYS A 263 -1.80 1.28 15.05
C CYS A 263 -1.06 0.29 14.14
N LEU A 264 -1.77 -0.60 13.44
CA LEU A 264 -1.18 -1.66 12.64
C LEU A 264 -0.63 -1.16 11.30
N GLY A 265 -1.18 -0.06 10.77
CA GLY A 265 -0.74 0.54 9.52
C GLY A 265 0.69 1.07 9.54
N ILE A 266 1.20 1.43 10.72
CA ILE A 266 2.58 1.89 10.91
C ILE A 266 3.58 0.71 10.80
N LEU A 267 3.12 -0.52 11.07
CA LEU A 267 4.00 -1.67 11.14
C LEU A 267 4.45 -2.13 9.74
N PRO A 268 5.76 -2.44 9.57
CA PRO A 268 6.27 -2.97 8.31
C PRO A 268 5.56 -4.27 7.91
N GLY A 269 5.13 -4.35 6.65
CA GLY A 269 4.44 -5.50 6.08
C GLY A 269 2.94 -5.61 6.41
N GLY A 270 2.45 -4.90 7.43
CA GLY A 270 1.07 -5.02 7.91
C GLY A 270 0.05 -4.25 7.09
N GLY A 271 0.24 -2.94 7.08
CA GLY A 271 -0.62 -2.03 6.33
C GLY A 271 -2.12 -2.30 6.44
N ALA A 272 -2.83 -2.05 5.36
CA ALA A 272 -4.28 -2.19 5.26
C ALA A 272 -4.75 -3.65 5.40
N LEU A 273 -4.03 -4.61 4.82
CA LEU A 273 -4.41 -6.03 4.81
C LEU A 273 -4.49 -6.61 6.23
N LEU A 274 -3.38 -6.54 6.98
CA LEU A 274 -3.34 -7.06 8.35
C LEU A 274 -4.37 -6.37 9.24
N SER A 275 -4.57 -5.06 9.05
CA SER A 275 -5.55 -4.28 9.81
C SER A 275 -6.97 -4.79 9.60
N ALA A 276 -7.35 -5.09 8.35
CA ALA A 276 -8.67 -5.63 8.01
C ALA A 276 -8.91 -7.01 8.65
N PHE A 277 -7.96 -7.94 8.54
CA PHE A 277 -8.06 -9.27 9.14
C PHE A 277 -8.11 -9.21 10.68
N ALA A 278 -7.27 -8.38 11.29
CA ALA A 278 -7.27 -8.19 12.74
C ALA A 278 -8.61 -7.63 13.23
N ALA A 279 -9.16 -6.64 12.54
CA ALA A 279 -10.45 -6.05 12.87
C ALA A 279 -11.59 -7.08 12.79
N TYR A 280 -11.66 -7.87 11.72
CA TYR A 280 -12.66 -8.93 11.58
C TYR A 280 -12.55 -9.95 12.70
N THR A 281 -11.34 -10.41 13.00
CA THR A 281 -11.07 -11.36 14.08
C THR A 281 -11.50 -10.83 15.45
N ILE A 282 -11.25 -9.57 15.72
CA ILE A 282 -11.68 -8.92 16.97
C ILE A 282 -13.19 -8.77 17.00
N GLU A 283 -13.83 -8.34 15.91
CA GLU A 283 -15.28 -8.22 15.84
C GLU A 283 -15.99 -9.55 16.09
N LYS A 284 -15.48 -10.67 15.58
CA LYS A 284 -16.00 -12.02 15.88
C LYS A 284 -15.92 -12.39 17.36
N LYS A 285 -14.94 -11.85 18.12
CA LYS A 285 -14.77 -12.09 19.56
C LYS A 285 -15.64 -11.17 20.41
N VAL A 286 -16.07 -10.03 19.89
CA VAL A 286 -16.98 -9.12 20.62
C VAL A 286 -18.37 -9.72 20.70
N LYS A 287 -18.93 -9.79 21.91
CA LYS A 287 -20.24 -10.39 22.18
C LYS A 287 -21.31 -9.85 21.22
N MET A 288 -21.99 -10.77 20.58
CA MET A 288 -23.13 -10.45 19.70
C MET A 288 -24.35 -10.03 20.53
N LYS A 289 -25.13 -9.08 19.97
CA LYS A 289 -26.40 -8.68 20.57
C LYS A 289 -27.51 -9.67 20.19
N PRO A 290 -28.55 -9.81 21.01
CA PRO A 290 -29.71 -10.60 20.63
C PRO A 290 -30.34 -10.11 19.31
N GLY A 291 -30.58 -11.03 18.35
CA GLY A 291 -31.13 -10.71 17.04
C GLY A 291 -30.11 -10.23 15.98
N GLU A 292 -28.83 -10.08 16.35
CA GLU A 292 -27.77 -9.74 15.40
C GLU A 292 -27.46 -10.92 14.46
N VAL A 293 -27.27 -10.64 13.16
CA VAL A 293 -26.95 -11.66 12.15
C VAL A 293 -25.54 -12.24 12.46
N PRO A 294 -25.35 -13.57 12.43
CA PRO A 294 -24.03 -14.18 12.64
C PRO A 294 -23.01 -13.72 11.61
N PHE A 295 -21.71 -13.69 12.00
CA PHE A 295 -20.60 -13.46 11.09
C PHE A 295 -20.53 -14.58 10.02
N GLY A 296 -20.15 -14.21 8.81
CA GLY A 296 -20.20 -15.09 7.63
C GLY A 296 -21.59 -15.21 7.00
N GLN A 297 -22.62 -14.60 7.58
CA GLN A 297 -23.99 -14.60 7.09
C GLN A 297 -24.54 -13.23 6.75
N GLY A 298 -23.69 -12.21 6.69
CA GLY A 298 -24.05 -10.82 6.38
C GLY A 298 -24.19 -9.94 7.62
N ASN A 299 -23.27 -10.04 8.55
CA ASN A 299 -23.16 -9.15 9.71
C ASN A 299 -22.54 -7.82 9.28
N ILE A 300 -23.20 -6.71 9.53
CA ILE A 300 -22.72 -5.37 9.14
C ILE A 300 -21.40 -4.98 9.84
N ARG A 301 -21.13 -5.52 11.03
CA ARG A 301 -19.86 -5.30 11.74
C ARG A 301 -18.70 -5.97 11.01
N GLY A 302 -18.96 -7.11 10.32
CA GLY A 302 -17.99 -7.81 9.48
C GLY A 302 -17.63 -7.04 8.20
N VAL A 303 -18.36 -5.99 7.86
CA VAL A 303 -18.02 -5.02 6.80
C VAL A 303 -17.41 -3.77 7.42
N ALA A 304 -18.10 -3.12 8.34
CA ALA A 304 -17.74 -1.81 8.86
C ALA A 304 -16.39 -1.80 9.60
N GLY A 305 -16.09 -2.83 10.41
CA GLY A 305 -14.83 -2.95 11.14
C GLY A 305 -13.61 -3.11 10.24
N PRO A 306 -13.57 -4.12 9.36
CA PRO A 306 -12.47 -4.32 8.41
C PRO A 306 -12.24 -3.16 7.47
N GLU A 307 -13.31 -2.56 6.92
CA GLU A 307 -13.21 -1.43 5.99
C GLU A 307 -12.67 -0.17 6.66
N SER A 308 -13.05 0.07 7.90
CA SER A 308 -12.46 1.16 8.68
C SER A 308 -10.99 0.88 9.01
N ALA A 309 -10.64 -0.37 9.31
CA ALA A 309 -9.28 -0.73 9.66
C ALA A 309 -8.35 -0.65 8.43
N ASN A 310 -8.80 -1.09 7.25
CA ASN A 310 -7.98 -1.03 6.05
C ASN A 310 -7.67 0.42 5.65
N ASN A 311 -8.66 1.30 5.69
CA ASN A 311 -8.47 2.71 5.34
C ASN A 311 -7.62 3.47 6.36
N ALA A 312 -7.84 3.26 7.67
CA ALA A 312 -6.95 3.82 8.68
C ALA A 312 -5.51 3.30 8.54
N GLY A 313 -5.35 1.99 8.24
CA GLY A 313 -4.04 1.37 8.02
C GLY A 313 -3.35 1.90 6.77
N ALA A 314 -4.10 2.12 5.68
CA ALA A 314 -3.59 2.73 4.46
C ALA A 314 -3.07 4.15 4.72
N GLN A 315 -3.83 4.98 5.45
CA GLN A 315 -3.39 6.33 5.83
C GLN A 315 -2.18 6.28 6.77
N ALA A 316 -2.23 5.49 7.84
CA ALA A 316 -1.14 5.39 8.81
C ALA A 316 0.19 4.90 8.21
N SER A 317 0.15 4.19 7.08
CA SER A 317 1.35 3.76 6.35
C SER A 317 2.21 4.92 5.84
N PHE A 318 1.66 6.12 5.69
CA PHE A 318 2.43 7.31 5.33
C PHE A 318 3.32 7.82 6.48
N ILE A 319 3.03 7.48 7.73
CA ILE A 319 3.83 7.93 8.88
C ILE A 319 5.29 7.46 8.75
N PRO A 320 5.61 6.14 8.70
CA PRO A 320 7.00 5.69 8.59
C PRO A 320 7.66 6.14 7.27
N LEU A 321 6.91 6.25 6.18
CA LEU A 321 7.43 6.77 4.92
C LEU A 321 7.92 8.21 5.06
N LEU A 322 7.08 9.10 5.57
CA LEU A 322 7.36 10.53 5.61
C LEU A 322 8.32 10.92 6.74
N THR A 323 8.31 10.17 7.86
CA THR A 323 9.12 10.51 9.04
C THR A 323 10.45 9.75 9.10
N LEU A 324 10.48 8.50 8.66
CA LEU A 324 11.66 7.61 8.74
C LEU A 324 12.25 7.30 7.36
N GLY A 325 11.51 7.56 6.28
CA GLY A 325 11.92 7.20 4.92
C GLY A 325 11.82 5.71 4.61
N ILE A 326 11.10 4.95 5.43
CA ILE A 326 10.97 3.50 5.28
C ILE A 326 9.55 3.14 4.85
N PRO A 327 9.41 2.51 3.67
CA PRO A 327 8.11 2.07 3.20
C PRO A 327 7.64 0.83 3.99
N PRO A 328 6.48 0.87 4.66
CA PRO A 328 5.96 -0.29 5.38
C PRO A 328 5.28 -1.33 4.48
N ASN A 329 4.97 -1.00 3.24
CA ASN A 329 4.30 -1.89 2.28
C ASN A 329 4.68 -1.54 0.84
N ALA A 330 4.23 -2.37 -0.13
CA ALA A 330 4.56 -2.20 -1.54
C ALA A 330 4.08 -0.87 -2.13
N VAL A 331 2.91 -0.36 -1.74
CA VAL A 331 2.42 0.94 -2.21
C VAL A 331 3.33 2.07 -1.74
N MET A 332 3.72 2.04 -0.46
CA MET A 332 4.65 3.04 0.08
C MET A 332 6.05 2.92 -0.56
N ALA A 333 6.46 1.72 -0.95
CA ALA A 333 7.69 1.52 -1.72
C ALA A 333 7.61 2.22 -3.09
N LEU A 334 6.47 2.13 -3.78
CA LEU A 334 6.24 2.89 -5.02
C LEU A 334 6.22 4.41 -4.78
N MET A 335 5.70 4.85 -3.63
CA MET A 335 5.75 6.28 -3.25
C MET A 335 7.19 6.75 -3.00
N VAL A 336 8.06 5.91 -2.41
CA VAL A 336 9.51 6.18 -2.36
C VAL A 336 10.07 6.38 -3.76
N GLY A 337 9.72 5.50 -4.70
CA GLY A 337 10.13 5.61 -6.09
C GLY A 337 9.66 6.92 -6.73
N ALA A 338 8.41 7.32 -6.50
CA ALA A 338 7.87 8.60 -6.97
C ALA A 338 8.65 9.79 -6.39
N MET A 339 8.92 9.78 -5.08
CA MET A 339 9.72 10.84 -4.43
C MET A 339 11.13 10.90 -5.02
N THR A 340 11.77 9.75 -5.24
CA THR A 340 13.11 9.67 -5.82
C THR A 340 13.16 10.21 -7.26
N ILE A 341 12.16 9.90 -8.09
CA ILE A 341 12.02 10.45 -9.46
C ILE A 341 11.99 11.98 -9.43
N HIS A 342 11.39 12.56 -8.40
CA HIS A 342 11.33 14.02 -8.19
C HIS A 342 12.51 14.57 -7.37
N ASN A 343 13.60 13.82 -7.18
CA ASN A 343 14.77 14.18 -6.38
C ASN A 343 14.44 14.55 -4.92
N ILE A 344 13.40 13.94 -4.37
CA ILE A 344 13.01 14.09 -2.96
C ILE A 344 13.44 12.84 -2.21
N GLN A 345 14.35 12.99 -1.26
CA GLN A 345 14.76 11.90 -0.39
C GLN A 345 13.70 11.71 0.71
N PRO A 346 13.00 10.53 0.76
CA PRO A 346 12.04 10.28 1.83
C PRO A 346 12.72 10.23 3.19
N GLY A 347 12.00 10.64 4.22
CA GLY A 347 12.52 10.64 5.59
C GLY A 347 12.33 11.97 6.33
N PRO A 348 12.98 12.14 7.50
CA PRO A 348 12.69 13.24 8.41
C PRO A 348 12.97 14.63 7.81
N GLN A 349 13.86 14.71 6.82
CA GLN A 349 14.20 15.99 6.17
C GLN A 349 13.08 16.53 5.28
N VAL A 350 12.13 15.69 4.83
CA VAL A 350 11.03 16.12 3.96
C VAL A 350 10.19 17.20 4.63
N MET A 351 9.93 17.05 5.94
CA MET A 351 9.12 18.01 6.69
C MET A 351 9.77 19.40 6.73
N THR A 352 11.09 19.47 6.82
CA THR A 352 11.85 20.73 6.94
C THR A 352 12.26 21.33 5.59
N SER A 353 12.68 20.47 4.65
CA SER A 353 13.18 20.90 3.34
C SER A 353 12.05 21.11 2.32
N ASN A 354 10.93 20.41 2.47
CA ASN A 354 9.78 20.47 1.57
C ASN A 354 8.46 20.54 2.36
N PRO A 355 8.23 21.57 3.20
CA PRO A 355 7.05 21.63 4.07
C PRO A 355 5.74 21.70 3.29
N GLU A 356 5.72 22.38 2.14
CA GLU A 356 4.56 22.43 1.24
C GLU A 356 4.16 21.05 0.72
N LEU A 357 5.14 20.22 0.37
CA LEU A 357 4.90 18.85 -0.07
C LEU A 357 4.37 18.00 1.10
N PHE A 358 5.04 18.07 2.25
CA PHE A 358 4.68 17.28 3.42
C PHE A 358 3.26 17.60 3.90
N TRP A 359 2.99 18.85 4.19
CA TRP A 359 1.69 19.28 4.71
C TRP A 359 0.60 19.31 3.65
N GLY A 360 0.96 19.64 2.39
CA GLY A 360 0.04 19.59 1.26
C GLY A 360 -0.46 18.19 0.98
N LEU A 361 0.43 17.18 1.04
CA LEU A 361 0.05 15.77 0.92
C LEU A 361 -0.90 15.35 2.05
N ILE A 362 -0.59 15.68 3.31
CA ILE A 362 -1.45 15.36 4.46
C ILE A 362 -2.82 16.04 4.32
N ALA A 363 -2.87 17.32 4.01
CA ALA A 363 -4.14 18.04 3.83
C ALA A 363 -4.97 17.47 2.67
N SER A 364 -4.31 17.05 1.59
CA SER A 364 -4.97 16.45 0.43
C SER A 364 -5.69 15.14 0.76
N MET A 365 -5.27 14.41 1.80
CA MET A 365 -5.90 13.17 2.21
C MET A 365 -7.33 13.39 2.72
N TRP A 366 -7.60 14.46 3.47
CA TRP A 366 -8.99 14.81 3.86
C TRP A 366 -9.83 15.17 2.65
N ILE A 367 -9.27 15.95 1.72
CA ILE A 367 -9.95 16.35 0.49
C ILE A 367 -10.25 15.11 -0.36
N GLY A 368 -9.26 14.23 -0.55
CA GLY A 368 -9.40 12.98 -1.27
C GLY A 368 -10.46 12.04 -0.66
N ASN A 369 -10.46 11.89 0.67
CA ASN A 369 -11.49 11.11 1.37
C ASN A 369 -12.90 11.70 1.15
N ALA A 370 -13.05 13.04 1.18
CA ALA A 370 -14.32 13.69 0.87
C ALA A 370 -14.74 13.47 -0.59
N MET A 371 -13.80 13.54 -1.54
CA MET A 371 -14.07 13.21 -2.95
C MET A 371 -14.51 11.75 -3.10
N LEU A 372 -13.85 10.82 -2.41
CA LEU A 372 -14.13 9.39 -2.53
C LEU A 372 -15.50 9.00 -2.02
N ILE A 373 -15.99 9.59 -0.93
CA ILE A 373 -17.36 9.30 -0.48
C ILE A 373 -18.41 9.78 -1.49
N ILE A 374 -18.15 10.91 -2.15
CA ILE A 374 -19.02 11.42 -3.21
C ILE A 374 -18.94 10.52 -4.45
N LEU A 375 -17.75 10.09 -4.83
CA LEU A 375 -17.54 9.22 -6.00
C LEU A 375 -18.13 7.82 -5.80
N ASN A 376 -18.03 7.25 -4.59
CA ASN A 376 -18.39 5.86 -4.37
C ASN A 376 -19.85 5.64 -3.96
N LEU A 377 -20.48 6.52 -3.17
CA LEU A 377 -21.87 6.31 -2.75
C LEU A 377 -22.88 6.84 -3.77
N PRO A 378 -22.91 8.13 -4.13
CA PRO A 378 -23.89 8.63 -5.13
C PRO A 378 -23.70 8.05 -6.52
N LEU A 379 -22.44 7.78 -6.93
CA LEU A 379 -22.11 7.31 -8.28
C LEU A 379 -22.00 5.78 -8.39
N ILE A 380 -22.45 5.03 -7.40
CA ILE A 380 -22.37 3.56 -7.39
C ILE A 380 -22.95 2.92 -8.66
N GLY A 381 -24.01 3.49 -9.23
CA GLY A 381 -24.60 3.00 -10.47
C GLY A 381 -23.66 3.06 -11.69
N MET A 382 -22.72 3.99 -11.70
CA MET A 382 -21.69 4.09 -12.74
C MET A 382 -20.68 2.94 -12.59
N TRP A 383 -20.22 2.68 -11.38
CA TRP A 383 -19.26 1.63 -11.09
C TRP A 383 -19.82 0.23 -11.37
N ILE A 384 -21.09 -0.02 -11.07
CA ILE A 384 -21.77 -1.29 -11.40
C ILE A 384 -21.75 -1.54 -12.92
N LYS A 385 -21.99 -0.52 -13.75
CA LYS A 385 -21.90 -0.66 -15.21
C LYS A 385 -20.49 -0.96 -15.68
N LEU A 386 -19.49 -0.42 -15.01
CA LEU A 386 -18.09 -0.65 -15.34
C LEU A 386 -17.66 -2.11 -15.06
N LEU A 387 -18.20 -2.74 -14.03
CA LEU A 387 -17.95 -4.17 -13.73
C LEU A 387 -18.35 -5.10 -14.88
N ALA A 388 -19.21 -4.64 -15.80
CA ALA A 388 -19.62 -5.39 -16.98
C ALA A 388 -18.64 -5.29 -18.16
N VAL A 389 -17.60 -4.44 -18.10
CA VAL A 389 -16.62 -4.27 -19.19
C VAL A 389 -15.63 -5.43 -19.19
N PRO A 390 -15.54 -6.18 -20.31
CA PRO A 390 -14.58 -7.29 -20.40
C PRO A 390 -13.13 -6.81 -20.31
N TYR A 391 -12.31 -7.47 -19.50
CA TYR A 391 -10.89 -7.13 -19.31
C TYR A 391 -10.09 -7.12 -20.59
N ARG A 392 -10.44 -7.96 -21.57
CA ARG A 392 -9.80 -8.06 -22.89
C ARG A 392 -9.74 -6.75 -23.68
N TRP A 393 -10.59 -5.78 -23.37
CA TRP A 393 -10.57 -4.46 -24.00
C TRP A 393 -9.67 -3.45 -23.27
N LEU A 394 -9.44 -3.68 -21.98
CA LEU A 394 -8.66 -2.77 -21.15
C LEU A 394 -7.16 -3.04 -21.24
N PHE A 395 -6.75 -4.32 -21.25
CA PHE A 395 -5.33 -4.66 -21.16
C PHE A 395 -4.45 -4.15 -22.31
N PRO A 396 -4.89 -4.12 -23.59
CA PRO A 396 -4.02 -3.64 -24.67
C PRO A 396 -3.68 -2.16 -24.52
N ALA A 397 -4.68 -1.35 -24.10
CA ALA A 397 -4.48 0.07 -23.82
C ALA A 397 -3.50 0.26 -22.66
N ILE A 398 -3.68 -0.49 -21.57
CA ILE A 398 -2.79 -0.43 -20.39
C ILE A 398 -1.35 -0.77 -20.79
N VAL A 399 -1.11 -1.88 -21.50
CA VAL A 399 0.22 -2.30 -21.95
C VAL A 399 0.89 -1.23 -22.82
N LEU A 400 0.13 -0.65 -23.76
CA LEU A 400 0.64 0.42 -24.63
C LEU A 400 1.04 1.66 -23.82
N PHE A 401 0.17 2.14 -22.93
CA PHE A 401 0.48 3.31 -22.08
C PHE A 401 1.67 3.05 -21.16
N CYS A 402 1.79 1.85 -20.61
CA CYS A 402 2.94 1.46 -19.81
C CYS A 402 4.25 1.49 -20.60
N ALA A 403 4.25 0.95 -21.82
CA ALA A 403 5.43 0.97 -22.68
C ALA A 403 5.85 2.40 -23.06
N ILE A 404 4.88 3.28 -23.40
CA ILE A 404 5.13 4.69 -23.67
C ILE A 404 5.67 5.38 -22.41
N GLY A 405 5.06 5.12 -21.23
CA GLY A 405 5.46 5.72 -19.97
C GLY A 405 6.90 5.39 -19.59
N VAL A 406 7.28 4.12 -19.63
CA VAL A 406 8.66 3.67 -19.32
C VAL A 406 9.66 4.27 -20.31
N TYR A 407 9.36 4.25 -21.61
CA TYR A 407 10.22 4.88 -22.59
C TYR A 407 10.43 6.37 -22.33
N SER A 408 9.36 7.08 -21.97
CA SER A 408 9.41 8.53 -21.71
C SER A 408 10.23 8.91 -20.47
N THR A 409 10.47 7.98 -19.55
CA THR A 409 11.24 8.25 -18.33
C THR A 409 12.74 8.41 -18.62
N ASN A 410 13.31 7.48 -19.38
CA ASN A 410 14.75 7.43 -19.65
C ASN A 410 15.09 7.57 -21.14
N ASN A 411 14.10 7.68 -22.04
CA ASN A 411 14.25 7.65 -23.50
C ASN A 411 15.05 6.43 -23.98
N ASN A 412 14.91 5.29 -23.30
CA ASN A 412 15.66 4.07 -23.55
C ASN A 412 14.72 2.90 -23.90
N SER A 413 14.91 2.29 -25.07
CA SER A 413 14.15 1.13 -25.50
C SER A 413 14.50 -0.14 -24.71
N PHE A 414 15.68 -0.20 -24.10
CA PHE A 414 16.10 -1.31 -23.24
C PHE A 414 15.14 -1.48 -22.05
N ASP A 415 14.66 -0.40 -21.48
CA ASP A 415 13.71 -0.42 -20.36
C ASP A 415 12.39 -1.10 -20.74
N ILE A 416 11.91 -0.97 -21.99
CA ILE A 416 10.71 -1.66 -22.46
C ILE A 416 10.90 -3.17 -22.44
N TRP A 417 12.06 -3.65 -22.94
CA TRP A 417 12.40 -5.08 -22.90
C TRP A 417 12.55 -5.60 -21.49
N MET A 418 13.15 -4.80 -20.60
CA MET A 418 13.28 -5.14 -19.18
C MET A 418 11.92 -5.23 -18.49
N VAL A 419 10.98 -4.32 -18.77
CA VAL A 419 9.59 -4.42 -18.25
C VAL A 419 8.91 -5.70 -18.73
N ALA A 420 9.06 -6.07 -20.00
CA ALA A 420 8.51 -7.31 -20.52
C ALA A 420 9.12 -8.55 -19.84
N LEU A 421 10.45 -8.55 -19.65
CA LEU A 421 11.16 -9.62 -18.91
C LEU A 421 10.66 -9.73 -17.47
N PHE A 422 10.61 -8.61 -16.73
CA PHE A 422 10.11 -8.61 -15.37
C PHE A 422 8.61 -8.93 -15.29
N GLY A 423 7.85 -8.67 -16.37
CA GLY A 423 6.45 -9.10 -16.47
C GLY A 423 6.31 -10.62 -16.50
N VAL A 424 7.14 -11.30 -17.30
CA VAL A 424 7.18 -12.78 -17.32
C VAL A 424 7.65 -13.33 -15.96
N ILE A 425 8.68 -12.72 -15.35
CA ILE A 425 9.18 -13.10 -14.04
C ILE A 425 8.09 -12.90 -12.98
N GLY A 426 7.37 -11.77 -13.00
CA GLY A 426 6.26 -11.50 -12.10
C GLY A 426 5.13 -12.53 -12.21
N TYR A 427 4.77 -12.91 -13.44
CA TYR A 427 3.80 -13.98 -13.68
C TYR A 427 4.27 -15.32 -13.09
N ILE A 428 5.56 -15.66 -13.25
CA ILE A 428 6.14 -16.87 -12.67
C ILE A 428 6.06 -16.80 -11.13
N PHE A 429 6.35 -15.67 -10.52
CA PHE A 429 6.23 -15.48 -9.07
C PHE A 429 4.80 -15.72 -8.59
N ILE A 430 3.80 -15.18 -9.30
CA ILE A 430 2.38 -15.41 -8.98
C ILE A 430 2.06 -16.91 -9.06
N LYS A 431 2.48 -17.60 -10.12
CA LYS A 431 2.25 -19.06 -10.28
C LYS A 431 2.96 -19.89 -9.21
N LEU A 432 4.09 -19.46 -8.72
CA LEU A 432 4.83 -20.12 -7.64
C LEU A 432 4.30 -19.75 -6.25
N GLY A 433 3.32 -18.86 -6.14
CA GLY A 433 2.83 -18.33 -4.87
C GLY A 433 3.92 -17.57 -4.10
N CYS A 434 4.76 -16.82 -4.84
CA CYS A 434 5.75 -15.92 -4.28
C CYS A 434 5.19 -14.49 -4.31
N GLU A 435 5.02 -13.88 -3.15
CA GLU A 435 4.53 -12.50 -3.04
C GLU A 435 5.61 -11.52 -3.52
N PRO A 436 5.33 -10.64 -4.51
CA PRO A 436 6.35 -9.74 -5.04
C PRO A 436 6.70 -8.54 -4.15
N ALA A 437 5.86 -8.19 -3.17
CA ALA A 437 6.07 -7.04 -2.30
C ALA A 437 7.40 -7.09 -1.52
N PRO A 438 7.83 -8.22 -0.92
CA PRO A 438 9.12 -8.33 -0.28
C PRO A 438 10.32 -8.10 -1.22
N LEU A 439 10.20 -8.49 -2.51
CA LEU A 439 11.23 -8.21 -3.51
C LEU A 439 11.41 -6.71 -3.71
N LEU A 440 10.31 -5.97 -3.87
CA LEU A 440 10.35 -4.53 -4.09
C LEU A 440 10.96 -3.79 -2.89
N LEU A 441 10.60 -4.22 -1.67
CA LEU A 441 11.18 -3.68 -0.45
C LEU A 441 12.69 -3.97 -0.36
N GLY A 442 13.11 -5.20 -0.68
CA GLY A 442 14.52 -5.57 -0.75
C GLY A 442 15.28 -4.73 -1.78
N PHE A 443 14.69 -4.51 -2.94
CA PHE A 443 15.28 -3.69 -4.00
C PHE A 443 15.50 -2.23 -3.57
N ILE A 444 14.53 -1.61 -2.89
CA ILE A 444 14.65 -0.22 -2.44
C ILE A 444 15.58 -0.09 -1.23
N LEU A 445 15.38 -0.95 -0.23
CA LEU A 445 16.12 -0.84 1.02
C LEU A 445 17.57 -1.37 0.90
N GLY A 446 17.86 -2.22 -0.08
CA GLY A 446 19.19 -2.82 -0.28
C GLY A 446 20.30 -1.79 -0.42
N PRO A 447 20.26 -0.92 -1.44
CA PRO A 447 21.27 0.14 -1.61
C PRO A 447 21.40 1.06 -0.40
N MET A 448 20.25 1.47 0.17
CA MET A 448 20.24 2.31 1.38
C MET A 448 20.89 1.59 2.58
N MET A 449 20.56 0.33 2.78
CA MET A 449 21.14 -0.48 3.88
C MET A 449 22.65 -0.64 3.70
N GLU A 450 23.13 -0.88 2.49
CA GLU A 450 24.57 -0.93 2.19
C GLU A 450 25.24 0.42 2.50
N GLU A 451 24.66 1.51 2.07
CA GLU A 451 25.19 2.85 2.30
C GLU A 451 25.29 3.16 3.80
N TYR A 452 24.23 2.94 4.56
CA TYR A 452 24.23 3.19 6.00
C TYR A 452 25.15 2.24 6.77
N LEU A 453 25.26 0.98 6.35
CA LEU A 453 26.25 0.04 6.90
C LEU A 453 27.68 0.56 6.73
N ARG A 454 28.03 0.96 5.51
CA ARG A 454 29.37 1.48 5.19
C ARG A 454 29.64 2.78 5.95
N ARG A 455 28.69 3.71 5.99
CA ARG A 455 28.84 4.96 6.76
C ARG A 455 29.04 4.69 8.26
N ALA A 456 28.26 3.77 8.85
CA ALA A 456 28.40 3.40 10.24
C ALA A 456 29.79 2.83 10.53
N LEU A 457 30.28 1.92 9.68
CA LEU A 457 31.62 1.33 9.83
C LEU A 457 32.76 2.34 9.59
N LEU A 458 32.59 3.27 8.65
CA LEU A 458 33.58 4.34 8.44
C LEU A 458 33.70 5.24 9.68
N ILE A 459 32.58 5.66 10.27
CA ILE A 459 32.54 6.51 11.46
C ILE A 459 33.12 5.76 12.68
N SER A 460 32.80 4.46 12.82
CA SER A 460 33.31 3.62 13.91
C SER A 460 34.74 3.06 13.64
N ARG A 461 35.39 3.45 12.53
CA ARG A 461 36.72 2.95 12.13
C ARG A 461 36.79 1.42 12.00
N GLY A 462 35.72 0.81 11.51
CA GLY A 462 35.60 -0.64 11.32
C GLY A 462 35.10 -1.40 12.54
N ASP A 463 34.73 -0.73 13.61
CA ASP A 463 34.21 -1.37 14.81
C ASP A 463 32.73 -1.77 14.64
N TRP A 464 32.45 -3.07 14.53
CA TRP A 464 31.11 -3.65 14.43
C TRP A 464 30.31 -3.55 15.72
N SER A 465 30.96 -3.31 16.86
CA SER A 465 30.26 -3.18 18.14
C SER A 465 29.31 -1.98 18.16
N VAL A 466 29.49 -1.01 17.25
CA VAL A 466 28.65 0.18 17.12
C VAL A 466 27.15 -0.16 16.99
N PHE A 467 26.81 -1.28 16.38
CA PHE A 467 25.42 -1.69 16.19
C PHE A 467 24.75 -2.20 17.48
N VAL A 468 25.54 -2.67 18.45
CA VAL A 468 25.04 -3.20 19.74
C VAL A 468 25.35 -2.29 20.92
N THR A 469 26.31 -1.37 20.80
CA THR A 469 26.68 -0.42 21.85
C THR A 469 25.82 0.85 21.83
N ARG A 470 25.28 1.23 20.67
CA ARG A 470 24.35 2.37 20.56
C ARG A 470 22.94 1.92 20.97
N PRO A 471 22.30 2.58 21.96
CA PRO A 471 21.06 2.07 22.57
C PRO A 471 19.91 1.88 21.58
N ILE A 472 19.71 2.86 20.68
CA ILE A 472 18.61 2.83 19.70
C ILE A 472 18.87 1.70 18.69
N SER A 473 20.08 1.61 18.13
CA SER A 473 20.46 0.55 17.18
C SER A 473 20.31 -0.84 17.83
N ALA A 474 20.83 -1.03 19.04
CA ALA A 474 20.72 -2.29 19.78
C ALA A 474 19.25 -2.68 20.05
N SER A 475 18.41 -1.72 20.44
CA SER A 475 16.99 -1.97 20.69
C SER A 475 16.25 -2.37 19.39
N LEU A 476 16.52 -1.70 18.27
CA LEU A 476 15.95 -2.04 16.97
C LEU A 476 16.38 -3.45 16.52
N LEU A 477 17.66 -3.79 16.64
CA LEU A 477 18.13 -5.13 16.31
C LEU A 477 17.54 -6.21 17.23
N ALA A 478 17.36 -5.91 18.52
CA ALA A 478 16.67 -6.80 19.45
C ALA A 478 15.21 -7.03 19.05
N VAL A 479 14.51 -5.98 18.61
CA VAL A 479 13.16 -6.09 18.03
C VAL A 479 13.16 -6.96 16.78
N ALA A 480 14.10 -6.76 15.86
CA ALA A 480 14.23 -7.56 14.65
C ALA A 480 14.42 -9.06 14.95
N VAL A 481 15.34 -9.38 15.86
CA VAL A 481 15.59 -10.77 16.31
C VAL A 481 14.36 -11.36 16.99
N THR A 482 13.69 -10.58 17.84
CA THR A 482 12.47 -11.03 18.53
C THR A 482 11.34 -11.33 17.53
N LEU A 483 11.12 -10.48 16.55
CA LEU A 483 10.14 -10.70 15.49
C LEU A 483 10.46 -11.98 14.71
N LEU A 484 11.72 -12.19 14.34
CA LEU A 484 12.14 -13.39 13.62
C LEU A 484 11.92 -14.66 14.46
N LEU A 485 12.28 -14.64 15.75
CA LEU A 485 12.08 -15.76 16.66
C LEU A 485 10.60 -16.08 16.86
N ILE A 486 9.76 -15.05 17.03
CA ILE A 486 8.31 -15.21 17.17
C ILE A 486 7.72 -15.96 15.98
N VAL A 487 8.11 -15.59 14.75
CA VAL A 487 7.58 -16.23 13.52
C VAL A 487 8.06 -17.67 13.35
N LEU A 488 9.23 -18.00 13.87
CA LEU A 488 9.77 -19.36 13.85
C LEU A 488 9.08 -20.30 14.86
N LEU A 489 8.31 -19.76 15.83
CA LEU A 489 7.59 -20.60 16.81
C LEU A 489 6.50 -21.45 16.13
N PRO A 490 6.46 -22.78 16.36
CA PRO A 490 5.52 -23.69 15.71
C PRO A 490 4.04 -23.34 15.91
N SER A 491 3.70 -22.78 17.09
CA SER A 491 2.34 -22.36 17.43
C SER A 491 1.86 -21.16 16.61
N ILE A 492 2.76 -20.27 16.26
CA ILE A 492 2.48 -19.07 15.46
C ILE A 492 2.48 -19.42 13.98
N LYS A 493 3.40 -20.29 13.54
CA LYS A 493 3.44 -20.83 12.19
C LYS A 493 2.10 -21.50 11.83
N LYS A 494 1.58 -22.36 12.71
CA LYS A 494 0.29 -23.04 12.51
C LYS A 494 -0.88 -22.05 12.43
N LYS A 495 -0.97 -21.07 13.35
CA LYS A 495 -2.03 -20.04 13.32
C LYS A 495 -1.96 -19.15 12.10
N ARG A 496 -0.76 -18.86 11.60
CA ARG A 496 -0.55 -18.10 10.38
C ARG A 496 -0.99 -18.90 9.15
N GLU A 497 -0.61 -20.17 9.06
CA GLU A 497 -1.07 -21.07 8.01
C GLU A 497 -2.61 -21.20 8.04
N GLU A 498 -3.23 -21.36 9.21
CA GLU A 498 -4.68 -21.37 9.36
C GLU A 498 -5.35 -20.05 8.93
N ALA A 499 -4.73 -18.90 9.20
CA ALA A 499 -5.28 -17.60 8.82
C ALA A 499 -5.20 -17.31 7.30
N PHE A 500 -4.27 -17.95 6.59
CA PHE A 500 -4.06 -17.76 5.14
C PHE A 500 -4.45 -18.98 4.30
N VAL A 501 -4.91 -20.09 4.90
CA VAL A 501 -5.37 -21.33 4.22
C VAL A 501 -6.91 -21.36 4.08
N GLU A 502 -7.65 -20.39 4.62
CA GLU A 502 -9.09 -20.23 4.32
C GLU A 502 -9.34 -19.55 2.96
N GLU A 503 -8.50 -19.82 1.95
CA GLU A 503 -8.75 -19.54 0.55
C GLU A 503 -9.20 -20.80 -0.21
#